data_4ac121b50264587d85600a1111d383ff
#
_entry.id   4ac121b50264587d85600a1111d383ff
#
_cell.length_a   1.000
_cell.length_b   1.000
_cell.length_c   1.000
_cell.angle_alpha   90.00
_cell.angle_beta   90.00
_cell.angle_gamma   90.00
#
_symmetry.space_group_name_H-M   'P 1'
#
loop_
_entity.id
_entity.type
_entity.pdbx_description
1 polymer ?
#
loop_
_entity_poly.entity_id
_entity_poly.type
_entity_poly.pdbx_seq_one_letter_code
_entity_poly.pdbx_strand_id
1 'polypeptide(L)'
;MVEKMPSTVKDQLREQLEAARGEYYQALESVTDEQWLLSSGNPKSTVGGEFAHIAIGLGTVPLRMESARTGKAKSRMPQFVFDFANTRLTSKSARQHDRRSVRPYFDEQYNNAIRLLDGVEDQEWNLISHTYIQRWTVQEIFANQASHIREHLGNVKAGLGR
;
A
#
# COMPACT_ATOMS: atom_id res chain seq x y z
N MET A 1 -19.91 -20.27 -26.94
CA MET A 1 -19.68 -19.71 -25.57
C MET A 1 -18.26 -20.05 -25.19
N VAL A 2 -17.41 -19.05 -24.98
CA VAL A 2 -16.09 -19.28 -24.42
C VAL A 2 -16.30 -19.45 -22.92
N GLU A 3 -16.10 -20.64 -22.41
CA GLU A 3 -16.13 -20.93 -20.98
C GLU A 3 -15.00 -20.12 -20.32
N LYS A 4 -15.37 -19.13 -19.50
CA LYS A 4 -14.39 -18.29 -18.78
C LYS A 4 -13.66 -19.20 -17.79
N MET A 5 -12.39 -19.49 -18.03
CA MET A 5 -11.56 -20.23 -17.08
C MET A 5 -11.66 -19.60 -15.69
N PRO A 6 -11.73 -20.38 -14.62
CA PRO A 6 -11.74 -19.83 -13.27
C PRO A 6 -10.50 -18.95 -13.06
N SER A 7 -10.70 -17.73 -12.53
CA SER A 7 -9.63 -16.80 -12.27
C SER A 7 -8.69 -17.37 -11.19
N THR A 8 -7.39 -17.27 -11.42
CA THR A 8 -6.39 -17.70 -10.45
C THR A 8 -6.33 -16.75 -9.26
N VAL A 9 -5.71 -17.18 -8.15
CA VAL A 9 -5.44 -16.29 -7.00
C VAL A 9 -4.68 -15.03 -7.47
N LYS A 10 -3.70 -15.21 -8.34
CA LYS A 10 -2.92 -14.11 -8.94
C LYS A 10 -3.81 -13.12 -9.70
N ASP A 11 -4.72 -13.62 -10.53
CA ASP A 11 -5.63 -12.77 -11.32
C ASP A 11 -6.56 -11.96 -10.42
N GLN A 12 -7.10 -12.59 -9.38
CA GLN A 12 -7.96 -11.93 -8.40
C GLN A 12 -7.24 -10.81 -7.64
N LEU A 13 -6.01 -11.08 -7.18
CA LEU A 13 -5.20 -10.09 -6.48
C LEU A 13 -4.80 -8.93 -7.39
N ARG A 14 -4.46 -9.22 -8.65
CA ARG A 14 -4.18 -8.19 -9.65
C ARG A 14 -5.39 -7.30 -9.89
N GLU A 15 -6.57 -7.89 -10.11
CA GLU A 15 -7.82 -7.14 -10.31
C GLU A 15 -8.13 -6.23 -9.13
N GLN A 16 -7.98 -6.72 -7.90
CA GLN A 16 -8.17 -5.93 -6.68
C GLN A 16 -7.19 -4.75 -6.59
N LEU A 17 -5.91 -4.96 -6.91
CA LEU A 17 -4.89 -3.92 -6.90
C LEU A 17 -5.12 -2.89 -8.01
N GLU A 18 -5.51 -3.31 -9.20
CA GLU A 18 -5.83 -2.41 -10.32
C GLU A 18 -7.06 -1.55 -10.01
N ALA A 19 -8.10 -2.13 -9.40
CA ALA A 19 -9.26 -1.39 -8.93
C ALA A 19 -8.88 -0.35 -7.88
N ALA A 20 -8.10 -0.73 -6.87
CA ALA A 20 -7.63 0.18 -5.83
C ALA A 20 -6.73 1.30 -6.40
N ARG A 21 -5.90 1.02 -7.41
CA ARG A 21 -5.14 2.05 -8.15
C ARG A 21 -6.05 3.05 -8.83
N GLY A 22 -7.10 2.58 -9.48
CA GLY A 22 -8.11 3.45 -10.10
C GLY A 22 -8.77 4.38 -9.09
N GLU A 23 -9.15 3.84 -7.93
CA GLU A 23 -9.70 4.62 -6.81
C GLU A 23 -8.71 5.66 -6.29
N TYR A 24 -7.42 5.30 -6.17
CA TYR A 24 -6.35 6.21 -5.78
C TYR A 24 -6.23 7.41 -6.74
N TYR A 25 -6.21 7.17 -8.05
CA TYR A 25 -6.11 8.24 -9.03
C TYR A 25 -7.32 9.15 -9.03
N GLN A 26 -8.53 8.59 -8.96
CA GLN A 26 -9.75 9.39 -8.85
C GLN A 26 -9.73 10.31 -7.62
N ALA A 27 -9.32 9.76 -6.48
CA ALA A 27 -9.18 10.53 -5.25
C ALA A 27 -8.12 11.64 -5.39
N LEU A 28 -6.94 11.32 -5.94
CA LEU A 28 -5.86 12.28 -6.13
C LEU A 28 -6.26 13.43 -7.06
N GLU A 29 -6.97 13.14 -8.15
CA GLU A 29 -7.46 14.14 -9.10
C GLU A 29 -8.54 15.05 -8.48
N SER A 30 -9.29 14.55 -7.51
CA SER A 30 -10.36 15.30 -6.84
C SER A 30 -9.88 16.26 -5.72
N VAL A 31 -8.59 16.21 -5.36
CA VAL A 31 -8.01 17.02 -4.28
C VAL A 31 -7.31 18.25 -4.84
N THR A 32 -7.57 19.43 -4.25
CA THR A 32 -6.83 20.66 -4.60
C THR A 32 -5.56 20.81 -3.78
N ASP A 33 -4.69 21.75 -4.17
CA ASP A 33 -3.45 22.02 -3.43
C ASP A 33 -3.74 22.55 -2.01
N GLU A 34 -4.82 23.33 -1.83
CA GLU A 34 -5.26 23.80 -0.52
C GLU A 34 -5.76 22.63 0.37
N GLN A 35 -6.52 21.72 -0.22
CA GLN A 35 -7.04 20.54 0.47
C GLN A 35 -5.93 19.55 0.86
N TRP A 36 -4.81 19.56 0.16
CA TRP A 36 -3.65 18.70 0.43
C TRP A 36 -3.12 18.82 1.86
N LEU A 37 -3.21 20.03 2.44
CA LEU A 37 -2.70 20.34 3.76
C LEU A 37 -3.74 20.18 4.88
N LEU A 38 -5.01 19.90 4.55
CA LEU A 38 -6.05 19.69 5.55
C LEU A 38 -5.78 18.41 6.36
N SER A 39 -6.24 18.39 7.60
CA SER A 39 -6.25 17.15 8.40
C SER A 39 -7.09 16.08 7.71
N SER A 40 -6.61 14.86 7.70
CA SER A 40 -7.38 13.69 7.23
C SER A 40 -8.33 13.18 8.33
N GLY A 41 -9.04 12.09 8.05
CA GLY A 41 -9.80 11.37 9.07
C GLY A 41 -8.91 10.76 10.17
N ASN A 42 -7.61 10.63 9.92
CA ASN A 42 -6.60 10.32 10.94
C ASN A 42 -6.04 11.63 11.50
N PRO A 43 -6.26 11.94 12.82
CA PRO A 43 -5.84 13.21 13.41
C PRO A 43 -4.32 13.43 13.41
N LYS A 44 -3.53 12.40 13.14
CA LYS A 44 -2.05 12.47 13.05
C LYS A 44 -1.54 12.67 11.62
N SER A 45 -2.43 12.82 10.64
CA SER A 45 -2.09 12.88 9.22
C SER A 45 -2.85 14.00 8.51
N THR A 46 -2.30 14.42 7.37
CA THR A 46 -2.98 15.30 6.42
C THR A 46 -3.53 14.49 5.25
N VAL A 47 -4.39 15.09 4.44
CA VAL A 47 -4.86 14.49 3.19
C VAL A 47 -3.68 14.05 2.32
N GLY A 48 -2.70 14.92 2.13
CA GLY A 48 -1.47 14.58 1.39
C GLY A 48 -0.63 13.48 2.06
N GLY A 49 -0.63 13.46 3.40
CA GLY A 49 0.02 12.42 4.19
C GLY A 49 -0.56 11.04 3.95
N GLU A 50 -1.87 10.92 3.78
CA GLU A 50 -2.52 9.65 3.45
C GLU A 50 -2.05 9.11 2.08
N PHE A 51 -2.00 9.96 1.05
CA PHE A 51 -1.51 9.56 -0.27
C PHE A 51 -0.05 9.10 -0.24
N ALA A 52 0.82 9.82 0.47
CA ALA A 52 2.21 9.43 0.64
C ALA A 52 2.36 8.11 1.43
N HIS A 53 1.55 7.91 2.47
CA HIS A 53 1.55 6.69 3.28
C HIS A 53 1.13 5.46 2.48
N ILE A 54 0.17 5.59 1.58
CA ILE A 54 -0.22 4.52 0.64
C ILE A 54 1.00 4.04 -0.16
N ALA A 55 1.76 4.98 -0.74
CA ALA A 55 2.95 4.63 -1.51
C ALA A 55 4.03 3.95 -0.64
N ILE A 56 4.23 4.42 0.61
CA ILE A 56 5.13 3.79 1.58
C ILE A 56 4.71 2.34 1.86
N GLY A 57 3.41 2.10 2.05
CA GLY A 57 2.87 0.76 2.27
C GLY A 57 3.23 -0.20 1.13
N LEU A 58 2.99 0.20 -0.11
CA LEU A 58 3.40 -0.55 -1.31
C LEU A 58 4.90 -0.79 -1.36
N GLY A 59 5.71 0.18 -0.95
CA GLY A 59 7.17 0.08 -0.87
C GLY A 59 7.68 -0.98 0.13
N THR A 60 6.82 -1.51 1.01
CA THR A 60 7.18 -2.61 1.92
C THR A 60 7.11 -3.99 1.27
N VAL A 61 6.44 -4.14 0.14
CA VAL A 61 6.21 -5.43 -0.52
C VAL A 61 7.52 -6.17 -0.85
N PRO A 62 8.57 -5.54 -1.42
CA PRO A 62 9.82 -6.22 -1.71
C PRO A 62 10.46 -6.86 -0.48
N LEU A 63 10.51 -6.13 0.64
CA LEU A 63 11.09 -6.62 1.89
C LEU A 63 10.29 -7.81 2.46
N ARG A 64 8.95 -7.75 2.36
CA ARG A 64 8.07 -8.82 2.80
C ARG A 64 8.23 -10.07 1.94
N MET A 65 8.32 -9.91 0.63
CA MET A 65 8.56 -11.02 -0.30
C MET A 65 9.92 -11.67 -0.06
N GLU A 66 10.97 -10.88 0.16
CA GLU A 66 12.29 -11.40 0.51
C GLU A 66 12.25 -12.22 1.81
N SER A 67 11.56 -11.71 2.85
CA SER A 67 11.39 -12.42 4.11
C SER A 67 10.65 -13.74 3.92
N ALA A 68 9.56 -13.76 3.15
CA ALA A 68 8.79 -14.97 2.87
C ALA A 68 9.63 -16.03 2.14
N ARG A 69 10.36 -15.62 1.09
CA ARG A 69 11.18 -16.51 0.26
C ARG A 69 12.40 -17.06 0.98
N THR A 70 13.01 -16.27 1.87
CA THR A 70 14.20 -16.70 2.61
C THR A 70 13.90 -17.32 3.96
N GLY A 71 12.67 -17.20 4.47
CA GLY A 71 12.28 -17.61 5.83
C GLY A 71 12.94 -16.78 6.93
N LYS A 72 13.67 -15.70 6.58
CA LYS A 72 14.39 -14.86 7.54
C LYS A 72 13.54 -13.67 7.96
N ALA A 73 13.49 -13.41 9.26
CA ALA A 73 12.87 -12.22 9.79
C ALA A 73 13.61 -10.95 9.32
N LYS A 74 12.84 -9.96 8.87
CA LYS A 74 13.35 -8.66 8.39
C LYS A 74 12.74 -7.52 9.20
N SER A 75 13.56 -6.54 9.55
CA SER A 75 13.10 -5.32 10.26
C SER A 75 12.25 -5.60 11.51
N ARG A 76 12.60 -6.62 12.31
CA ARG A 76 11.91 -6.88 13.59
C ARG A 76 12.15 -5.71 14.53
N MET A 77 11.07 -5.19 15.10
CA MET A 77 11.12 -4.12 16.08
C MET A 77 9.93 -4.20 17.04
N PRO A 78 10.05 -3.67 18.27
CA PRO A 78 8.92 -3.53 19.17
C PRO A 78 7.82 -2.62 18.58
N GLN A 79 6.55 -2.86 18.97
CA GLN A 79 5.40 -2.10 18.47
C GLN A 79 5.60 -0.58 18.58
N PHE A 80 6.03 -0.08 19.74
CA PHE A 80 6.20 1.35 19.96
C PHE A 80 7.27 1.99 19.05
N VAL A 81 8.33 1.23 18.73
CA VAL A 81 9.37 1.68 17.78
C VAL A 81 8.81 1.71 16.36
N PHE A 82 8.02 0.70 15.99
CA PHE A 82 7.34 0.66 14.71
C PHE A 82 6.38 1.84 14.53
N ASP A 83 5.53 2.11 15.53
CA ASP A 83 4.55 3.20 15.49
C ASP A 83 5.24 4.57 15.38
N PHE A 84 6.32 4.77 16.15
CA PHE A 84 7.10 6.00 16.09
C PHE A 84 7.79 6.18 14.73
N ALA A 85 8.46 5.15 14.23
CA ALA A 85 9.14 5.18 12.93
C ALA A 85 8.16 5.37 11.78
N ASN A 86 7.02 4.70 11.81
CA ASN A 86 5.97 4.81 10.80
C ASN A 86 5.38 6.23 10.76
N THR A 87 5.04 6.81 11.92
CA THR A 87 4.54 8.18 12.01
C THR A 87 5.57 9.18 11.47
N ARG A 88 6.84 9.01 11.84
CA ARG A 88 7.91 9.90 11.41
C ARG A 88 8.22 9.79 9.92
N LEU A 89 8.22 8.58 9.38
CA LEU A 89 8.42 8.34 7.95
C LEU A 89 7.27 8.92 7.12
N THR A 90 6.04 8.70 7.56
CA THR A 90 4.84 9.25 6.91
C THR A 90 4.86 10.78 6.92
N SER A 91 5.15 11.40 8.05
CA SER A 91 5.25 12.86 8.17
C SER A 91 6.36 13.44 7.30
N LYS A 92 7.50 12.77 7.22
CA LYS A 92 8.61 13.18 6.35
C LYS A 92 8.22 13.08 4.88
N SER A 93 7.64 11.96 4.48
CA SER A 93 7.19 11.73 3.10
C SER A 93 6.10 12.72 2.68
N ALA A 94 5.13 13.00 3.58
CA ALA A 94 4.09 13.99 3.34
C ALA A 94 4.64 15.41 3.07
N ARG A 95 5.79 15.75 3.67
CA ARG A 95 6.46 17.04 3.43
C ARG A 95 7.30 17.05 2.15
N GLN A 96 7.75 15.88 1.70
CA GLN A 96 8.59 15.73 0.51
C GLN A 96 7.78 15.61 -0.79
N HIS A 97 6.50 15.26 -0.68
CA HIS A 97 5.62 15.06 -1.82
C HIS A 97 4.46 16.05 -1.80
N ASP A 98 4.31 16.76 -2.89
CA ASP A 98 3.09 17.47 -3.25
C ASP A 98 2.18 16.59 -4.10
N ARG A 99 1.04 17.12 -4.50
CA ARG A 99 0.07 16.42 -5.33
C ARG A 99 0.63 15.96 -6.69
N ARG A 100 1.65 16.64 -7.21
CA ARG A 100 2.27 16.31 -8.50
C ARG A 100 3.33 15.21 -8.35
N SER A 101 4.15 15.30 -7.31
CA SER A 101 5.28 14.39 -7.11
C SER A 101 4.87 13.07 -6.45
N VAL A 102 3.73 13.02 -5.74
CA VAL A 102 3.25 11.78 -5.10
C VAL A 102 2.82 10.73 -6.12
N ARG A 103 2.29 11.15 -7.27
CA ARG A 103 1.82 10.21 -8.31
C ARG A 103 2.97 9.36 -8.88
N PRO A 104 4.06 9.91 -9.42
CA PRO A 104 5.18 9.09 -9.91
C PRO A 104 5.79 8.25 -8.80
N TYR A 105 5.82 8.71 -7.55
CA TYR A 105 6.28 7.92 -6.41
C TYR A 105 5.37 6.72 -6.15
N PHE A 106 4.04 6.91 -6.14
CA PHE A 106 3.08 5.82 -6.04
C PHE A 106 3.24 4.82 -7.21
N ASP A 107 3.35 5.33 -8.44
CA ASP A 107 3.47 4.49 -9.65
C ASP A 107 4.69 3.58 -9.60
N GLU A 108 5.83 4.09 -9.13
CA GLU A 108 7.04 3.31 -8.94
C GLU A 108 6.82 2.15 -7.96
N GLN A 109 6.24 2.45 -6.78
CA GLN A 109 6.01 1.44 -5.76
C GLN A 109 4.94 0.41 -6.22
N TYR A 110 3.88 0.89 -6.85
CA TYR A 110 2.84 0.02 -7.40
C TYR A 110 3.39 -0.93 -8.48
N ASN A 111 4.15 -0.41 -9.44
CA ASN A 111 4.75 -1.21 -10.51
C ASN A 111 5.74 -2.25 -9.97
N ASN A 112 6.48 -1.92 -8.91
CA ASN A 112 7.35 -2.86 -8.21
C ASN A 112 6.54 -3.99 -7.57
N ALA A 113 5.44 -3.66 -6.89
CA ALA A 113 4.55 -4.65 -6.27
C ALA A 113 3.91 -5.57 -7.31
N ILE A 114 3.43 -5.03 -8.44
CA ILE A 114 2.85 -5.83 -9.53
C ILE A 114 3.88 -6.76 -10.16
N ARG A 115 5.11 -6.31 -10.41
CA ARG A 115 6.17 -7.20 -10.92
C ARG A 115 6.46 -8.36 -9.98
N LEU A 116 6.43 -8.11 -8.68
CA LEU A 116 6.61 -9.18 -7.68
C LEU A 116 5.42 -10.13 -7.67
N LEU A 117 4.19 -9.63 -7.78
CA LEU A 117 2.98 -10.46 -7.89
C LEU A 117 3.05 -11.37 -9.12
N ASP A 118 3.49 -10.84 -10.25
CA ASP A 118 3.62 -11.62 -11.50
C ASP A 118 4.61 -12.77 -11.37
N GLY A 119 5.69 -12.54 -10.63
CA GLY A 119 6.73 -13.54 -10.36
C GLY A 119 6.40 -14.52 -9.24
N VAL A 120 5.21 -14.47 -8.60
CA VAL A 120 4.83 -15.47 -7.59
C VAL A 120 4.49 -16.79 -8.24
N GLU A 121 5.09 -17.87 -7.75
CA GLU A 121 4.80 -19.23 -8.16
C GLU A 121 3.75 -19.88 -7.23
N ASP A 122 3.02 -20.90 -7.73
CA ASP A 122 1.88 -21.48 -7.02
C ASP A 122 2.23 -22.01 -5.63
N GLN A 123 3.44 -22.56 -5.46
CA GLN A 123 3.91 -23.05 -4.16
C GLN A 123 4.29 -21.95 -3.16
N GLU A 124 4.41 -20.69 -3.60
CA GLU A 124 4.83 -19.58 -2.75
C GLU A 124 3.67 -18.95 -1.96
N TRP A 125 2.42 -19.13 -2.37
CA TRP A 125 1.26 -18.42 -1.79
C TRP A 125 1.15 -18.52 -0.27
N ASN A 126 1.56 -19.66 0.30
CA ASN A 126 1.50 -19.94 1.74
C ASN A 126 2.82 -19.67 2.49
N LEU A 127 3.88 -19.20 1.80
CA LEU A 127 5.10 -18.79 2.49
C LEU A 127 4.81 -17.59 3.38
N ILE A 128 5.43 -17.58 4.57
CA ILE A 128 5.15 -16.59 5.60
C ILE A 128 6.29 -15.58 5.68
N SER A 129 5.95 -14.31 5.50
CA SER A 129 6.82 -13.18 5.81
C SER A 129 6.81 -12.90 7.30
N HIS A 130 7.99 -12.64 7.85
CA HIS A 130 8.22 -12.20 9.23
C HIS A 130 8.86 -10.81 9.19
N THR A 131 8.07 -9.78 8.87
CA THR A 131 8.53 -8.40 8.72
C THR A 131 7.84 -7.47 9.68
N TYR A 132 8.60 -6.55 10.27
CA TYR A 132 8.10 -5.63 11.29
C TYR A 132 7.47 -6.42 12.44
N ILE A 133 6.23 -6.10 12.78
CA ILE A 133 5.43 -6.78 13.80
C ILE A 133 4.42 -7.80 13.23
N GLN A 134 4.40 -7.95 11.89
CA GLN A 134 3.37 -8.68 11.18
C GLN A 134 3.91 -10.00 10.62
N ARG A 135 3.02 -10.98 10.57
CA ARG A 135 3.25 -12.28 9.93
C ARG A 135 2.15 -12.46 8.90
N TRP A 136 2.51 -12.36 7.63
CA TRP A 136 1.58 -12.50 6.51
C TRP A 136 2.07 -13.56 5.54
N THR A 137 1.15 -14.35 5.02
CA THR A 137 1.41 -15.17 3.83
C THR A 137 1.66 -14.29 2.62
N VAL A 138 2.27 -14.84 1.58
CA VAL A 138 2.45 -14.12 0.30
C VAL A 138 1.11 -13.63 -0.24
N GLN A 139 0.05 -14.46 -0.16
CA GLN A 139 -1.28 -14.04 -0.58
C GLN A 139 -1.78 -12.83 0.24
N GLU A 140 -1.61 -12.85 1.56
CA GLU A 140 -2.03 -11.74 2.43
C GLU A 140 -1.20 -10.47 2.20
N ILE A 141 0.08 -10.57 1.83
CA ILE A 141 0.90 -9.39 1.49
C ILE A 141 0.21 -8.58 0.41
N PHE A 142 -0.24 -9.21 -0.68
CA PHE A 142 -0.88 -8.50 -1.79
C PHE A 142 -2.33 -8.13 -1.51
N ALA A 143 -3.12 -8.99 -0.86
CA ALA A 143 -4.50 -8.69 -0.48
C ALA A 143 -4.58 -7.48 0.47
N ASN A 144 -3.67 -7.39 1.44
CA ASN A 144 -3.59 -6.29 2.37
C ASN A 144 -3.23 -4.95 1.69
N GLN A 145 -2.52 -4.93 0.56
CA GLN A 145 -2.22 -3.68 -0.13
C GLN A 145 -3.48 -3.00 -0.68
N ALA A 146 -4.39 -3.76 -1.31
CA ALA A 146 -5.65 -3.19 -1.81
C ALA A 146 -6.52 -2.65 -0.66
N SER A 147 -6.61 -3.38 0.46
CA SER A 147 -7.35 -2.94 1.65
C SER A 147 -6.72 -1.69 2.28
N HIS A 148 -5.39 -1.64 2.38
CA HIS A 148 -4.64 -0.49 2.91
C HIS A 148 -4.86 0.78 2.08
N ILE A 149 -4.83 0.66 0.74
CA ILE A 149 -5.14 1.79 -0.14
C ILE A 149 -6.53 2.34 0.18
N ARG A 150 -7.55 1.48 0.26
CA ARG A 150 -8.94 1.89 0.50
C ARG A 150 -9.15 2.49 1.88
N GLU A 151 -8.50 1.93 2.92
CA GLU A 151 -8.55 2.48 4.27
C GLU A 151 -8.05 3.93 4.30
N HIS A 152 -6.89 4.19 3.71
CA HIS A 152 -6.32 5.54 3.67
C HIS A 152 -7.10 6.50 2.76
N LEU A 153 -7.69 6.02 1.66
CA LEU A 153 -8.63 6.82 0.87
C LEU A 153 -9.91 7.16 1.65
N GLY A 154 -10.35 6.29 2.56
CA GLY A 154 -11.42 6.59 3.52
C GLY A 154 -11.06 7.76 4.43
N ASN A 155 -9.82 7.82 4.94
CA ASN A 155 -9.32 8.94 5.73
C ASN A 155 -9.24 10.24 4.91
N VAL A 156 -8.85 10.15 3.63
CA VAL A 156 -8.89 11.30 2.70
C VAL A 156 -10.31 11.86 2.59
N LYS A 157 -11.28 11.00 2.30
CA LYS A 157 -12.69 11.40 2.17
C LYS A 157 -13.21 12.04 3.46
N ALA A 158 -12.94 11.43 4.61
CA ALA A 158 -13.34 11.98 5.91
C ALA A 158 -12.72 13.37 6.16
N GLY A 159 -11.45 13.57 5.82
CA GLY A 159 -10.78 14.87 5.94
C GLY A 159 -11.36 15.95 5.02
N LEU A 160 -11.95 15.54 3.88
CA LEU A 160 -12.62 16.43 2.93
C LEU A 160 -14.13 16.63 3.23
N GLY A 161 -14.66 16.01 4.28
CA GLY A 161 -16.08 16.07 4.63
C GLY A 161 -17.00 15.34 3.64
N ARG A 162 -16.51 14.25 3.03
CA ARG A 162 -17.22 13.46 2.02
C ARG A 162 -17.52 12.05 2.50
#